data_04ba58110b13cfcce41ca90ce0d52434
#
_entry.id   04ba58110b13cfcce41ca90ce0d52434
#
_cell.length_a   1.000
_cell.length_b   1.000
_cell.length_c   1.000
_cell.angle_alpha   90.00
_cell.angle_beta   90.00
_cell.angle_gamma   90.00
#
_symmetry.space_group_name_H-M   'P 1'
#
loop_
_entity.id
_entity.type
_entity.pdbx_description
1 polymer ?
#
loop_
_entity_poly.entity_id
_entity_poly.type
_entity_poly.pdbx_seq_one_letter_code
_entity_poly.pdbx_strand_id
1 'polypeptide(L)'
;MPETEIVILSGARTAIGTFGGSLAGIPPIQLAATVTRAAIERASIAPAQVGTVVFGHVLNTEPRDMYLSRVAMLDAGVPDTTPAMNVNRLCGSGAQAIVSAAQALMLGDADFAVAGGAESMSRAPYAIPAARFGVKMGDAPMLDMMTGALTCPMGTGPVSYTHLRAHET
;
A
#
# COMPACT_ATOMS: atom_id res chain seq x y z
N MET A 1 20.58 16.63 -22.15
CA MET A 1 20.60 15.21 -21.74
C MET A 1 19.59 14.50 -22.60
N PRO A 2 19.81 13.27 -23.08
CA PRO A 2 18.78 12.55 -23.80
C PRO A 2 17.55 12.43 -22.87
N GLU A 3 16.37 12.63 -23.44
CA GLU A 3 15.11 12.49 -22.71
C GLU A 3 14.93 11.01 -22.35
N THR A 4 14.95 10.69 -21.06
CA THR A 4 14.77 9.31 -20.61
C THR A 4 13.28 9.00 -20.65
N GLU A 5 12.85 8.12 -21.54
CA GLU A 5 11.49 7.64 -21.63
C GLU A 5 11.25 6.55 -20.57
N ILE A 6 10.23 6.73 -19.74
CA ILE A 6 9.80 5.74 -18.75
C ILE A 6 8.57 5.02 -19.29
N VAL A 7 8.64 3.70 -19.36
CA VAL A 7 7.57 2.86 -19.90
C VAL A 7 7.06 1.86 -18.87
N ILE A 8 5.78 1.47 -18.98
CA ILE A 8 5.17 0.42 -18.17
C ILE A 8 5.25 -0.89 -18.94
N LEU A 9 6.02 -1.85 -18.43
CA LEU A 9 6.23 -3.15 -19.08
C LEU A 9 5.08 -4.12 -18.86
N SER A 10 4.48 -4.10 -17.68
CA SER A 10 3.40 -5.01 -17.31
C SER A 10 2.52 -4.47 -16.19
N GLY A 11 1.44 -5.16 -15.91
CA GLY A 11 0.58 -4.90 -14.76
C GLY A 11 -0.14 -6.15 -14.28
N ALA A 12 -0.41 -6.20 -12.98
CA ALA A 12 -1.18 -7.26 -12.36
C ALA A 12 -2.07 -6.68 -11.25
N ARG A 13 -3.22 -7.29 -11.04
CA ARG A 13 -4.17 -6.93 -9.99
C ARG A 13 -4.85 -8.18 -9.45
N THR A 14 -5.08 -8.25 -8.15
CA THR A 14 -5.99 -9.22 -7.54
C THR A 14 -7.44 -8.88 -7.85
N ALA A 15 -8.37 -9.76 -7.51
CA ALA A 15 -9.78 -9.38 -7.40
C ALA A 15 -9.92 -8.24 -6.38
N ILE A 16 -10.94 -7.40 -6.55
CA ILE A 16 -11.35 -6.41 -5.57
C ILE A 16 -12.40 -7.08 -4.68
N GLY A 17 -12.08 -7.25 -3.40
CA GLY A 17 -12.99 -7.81 -2.41
C GLY A 17 -13.95 -6.75 -1.85
N THR A 18 -15.13 -7.18 -1.43
CA THR A 18 -16.02 -6.37 -0.61
C THR A 18 -15.56 -6.36 0.85
N PHE A 19 -15.94 -5.34 1.60
CA PHE A 19 -15.69 -5.28 3.05
C PHE A 19 -16.28 -6.51 3.75
N GLY A 20 -15.47 -7.19 4.57
CA GLY A 20 -15.86 -8.44 5.22
C GLY A 20 -16.04 -9.64 4.30
N GLY A 21 -15.70 -9.51 2.99
CA GLY A 21 -15.86 -10.57 2.00
C GLY A 21 -14.73 -11.60 1.98
N SER A 22 -14.63 -12.35 0.86
CA SER A 22 -13.73 -13.51 0.73
C SER A 22 -12.24 -13.19 0.89
N LEU A 23 -11.82 -11.94 0.67
CA LEU A 23 -10.44 -11.50 0.85
C LEU A 23 -10.15 -10.94 2.25
N ALA A 24 -11.15 -10.84 3.14
CA ALA A 24 -10.98 -10.23 4.46
C ALA A 24 -9.92 -10.92 5.34
N GLY A 25 -9.73 -12.23 5.17
CA GLY A 25 -8.71 -13.00 5.91
C GLY A 25 -7.29 -12.89 5.36
N ILE A 26 -7.11 -12.28 4.18
CA ILE A 26 -5.80 -12.24 3.49
C ILE A 26 -5.05 -10.95 3.85
N PRO A 27 -3.82 -11.05 4.41
CA PRO A 27 -3.01 -9.88 4.71
C PRO A 27 -2.64 -9.08 3.45
N PRO A 28 -2.58 -7.73 3.52
CA PRO A 28 -2.20 -6.90 2.36
C PRO A 28 -0.81 -7.24 1.81
N ILE A 29 0.12 -7.67 2.64
CA ILE A 29 1.45 -8.14 2.20
C ILE A 29 1.33 -9.33 1.24
N GLN A 30 0.47 -10.30 1.54
CA GLN A 30 0.28 -11.48 0.69
C GLN A 30 -0.33 -11.11 -0.67
N LEU A 31 -1.27 -10.16 -0.68
CA LEU A 31 -1.84 -9.62 -1.92
C LEU A 31 -0.76 -8.91 -2.74
N ALA A 32 0.05 -8.06 -2.09
CA ALA A 32 1.15 -7.34 -2.71
C ALA A 32 2.21 -8.28 -3.30
N ALA A 33 2.64 -9.31 -2.56
CA ALA A 33 3.61 -10.30 -3.03
C ALA A 33 3.10 -11.06 -4.27
N THR A 34 1.81 -11.42 -4.25
CA THR A 34 1.18 -12.12 -5.38
C THR A 34 1.21 -11.30 -6.66
N VAL A 35 0.81 -10.02 -6.60
CA VAL A 35 0.80 -9.15 -7.78
C VAL A 35 2.21 -8.74 -8.21
N THR A 36 3.14 -8.59 -7.27
CA THR A 36 4.55 -8.30 -7.56
C THR A 36 5.16 -9.43 -8.40
N ARG A 37 5.01 -10.67 -7.95
CA ARG A 37 5.51 -11.84 -8.70
C ARG A 37 4.88 -11.91 -10.09
N ALA A 38 3.58 -11.79 -10.18
CA ALA A 38 2.88 -11.84 -11.47
C ALA A 38 3.29 -10.69 -12.41
N ALA A 39 3.54 -9.49 -11.89
CA ALA A 39 3.99 -8.36 -12.71
C ALA A 39 5.40 -8.59 -13.26
N ILE A 40 6.33 -9.08 -12.43
CA ILE A 40 7.71 -9.40 -12.82
C ILE A 40 7.71 -10.50 -13.90
N GLU A 41 6.96 -11.58 -13.69
CA GLU A 41 6.82 -12.68 -14.65
C GLU A 41 6.26 -12.19 -16.00
N ARG A 42 5.21 -11.39 -15.99
CA ARG A 42 4.60 -10.83 -17.21
C ARG A 42 5.50 -9.85 -17.94
N ALA A 43 6.35 -9.13 -17.22
CA ALA A 43 7.36 -8.25 -17.81
C ALA A 43 8.53 -9.03 -18.44
N SER A 44 8.62 -10.33 -18.18
CA SER A 44 9.73 -11.19 -18.63
C SER A 44 11.10 -10.69 -18.16
N ILE A 45 11.16 -10.11 -16.94
CA ILE A 45 12.41 -9.71 -16.30
C ILE A 45 12.75 -10.66 -15.15
N ALA A 46 14.04 -10.80 -14.85
CA ALA A 46 14.44 -11.55 -13.66
C ALA A 46 14.20 -10.73 -12.39
N PRO A 47 13.75 -11.32 -11.27
CA PRO A 47 13.58 -10.60 -10.00
C PRO A 47 14.84 -9.83 -9.56
N ALA A 48 16.03 -10.34 -9.87
CA ALA A 48 17.31 -9.70 -9.58
C ALA A 48 17.56 -8.40 -10.35
N GLN A 49 16.81 -8.12 -11.41
CA GLN A 49 16.90 -6.87 -12.17
C GLN A 49 16.08 -5.73 -11.56
N VAL A 50 15.19 -6.04 -10.62
CA VAL A 50 14.38 -5.02 -9.94
C VAL A 50 15.28 -4.23 -8.98
N GLY A 51 15.52 -2.97 -9.30
CA GLY A 51 16.39 -2.08 -8.53
C GLY A 51 15.68 -1.26 -7.45
N THR A 52 14.35 -1.13 -7.51
CA THR A 52 13.57 -0.47 -6.45
C THR A 52 12.12 -0.92 -6.43
N VAL A 53 11.50 -0.91 -5.23
CA VAL A 53 10.09 -1.30 -5.05
C VAL A 53 9.36 -0.25 -4.21
N VAL A 54 8.25 0.27 -4.72
CA VAL A 54 7.43 1.26 -4.03
C VAL A 54 5.97 0.81 -3.98
N PHE A 55 5.41 0.71 -2.78
CA PHE A 55 3.99 0.39 -2.59
C PHE A 55 3.25 1.47 -1.82
N GLY A 56 2.06 1.80 -2.29
CA GLY A 56 1.07 2.57 -1.56
C GLY A 56 0.40 1.70 -0.49
N HIS A 57 0.38 2.18 0.75
CA HIS A 57 -0.28 1.52 1.87
C HIS A 57 -0.67 2.55 2.93
N VAL A 58 -1.89 2.49 3.43
CA VAL A 58 -2.44 3.49 4.35
C VAL A 58 -2.59 2.94 5.76
N LEU A 59 -3.26 1.79 5.90
CA LEU A 59 -3.63 1.21 7.19
C LEU A 59 -2.86 -0.08 7.45
N ASN A 60 -1.92 -0.03 8.38
CA ASN A 60 -1.23 -1.23 8.84
C ASN A 60 -2.20 -2.12 9.61
N THR A 61 -2.46 -3.32 9.09
CA THR A 61 -3.39 -4.30 9.69
C THR A 61 -2.69 -5.22 10.70
N GLU A 62 -1.38 -5.31 10.59
CA GLU A 62 -0.49 -6.05 11.48
C GLU A 62 0.90 -5.38 11.50
N PRO A 63 1.78 -5.69 12.47
CA PRO A 63 3.09 -5.03 12.58
C PRO A 63 3.98 -5.18 11.34
N ARG A 64 3.86 -6.27 10.58
CA ARG A 64 4.64 -6.50 9.35
C ARG A 64 4.29 -5.53 8.22
N ASP A 65 3.08 -4.96 8.22
CA ASP A 65 2.62 -4.04 7.18
C ASP A 65 3.41 -2.73 7.16
N MET A 66 4.07 -2.37 8.27
CA MET A 66 5.03 -1.25 8.29
C MET A 66 6.17 -1.43 7.28
N TYR A 67 6.42 -2.66 6.87
CA TYR A 67 7.43 -3.09 5.91
C TYR A 67 6.81 -3.69 4.65
N LEU A 68 5.58 -3.32 4.30
CA LEU A 68 4.78 -3.97 3.25
C LEU A 68 5.56 -4.13 1.95
N SER A 69 6.14 -3.06 1.41
CA SER A 69 6.92 -3.10 0.17
C SER A 69 8.11 -4.07 0.28
N ARG A 70 8.81 -3.98 1.42
CA ARG A 70 10.00 -4.81 1.68
C ARG A 70 9.64 -6.29 1.76
N VAL A 71 8.63 -6.63 2.55
CA VAL A 71 8.23 -8.04 2.73
C VAL A 71 7.63 -8.59 1.44
N ALA A 72 6.76 -7.82 0.77
CA ALA A 72 6.13 -8.25 -0.48
C ALA A 72 7.17 -8.53 -1.59
N MET A 73 8.20 -7.70 -1.72
CA MET A 73 9.26 -7.93 -2.71
C MET A 73 10.08 -9.18 -2.40
N LEU A 74 10.44 -9.40 -1.12
CA LEU A 74 11.19 -10.59 -0.71
C LEU A 74 10.38 -11.87 -0.95
N ASP A 75 9.09 -11.86 -0.58
CA ASP A 75 8.17 -12.97 -0.83
C ASP A 75 7.93 -13.20 -2.34
N ALA A 76 8.16 -12.19 -3.18
CA ALA A 76 8.11 -12.30 -4.64
C ALA A 76 9.44 -12.77 -5.28
N GLY A 77 10.51 -12.92 -4.50
CA GLY A 77 11.82 -13.38 -4.97
C GLY A 77 12.78 -12.27 -5.39
N VAL A 78 12.46 -11.00 -5.14
CA VAL A 78 13.37 -9.88 -5.37
C VAL A 78 14.47 -9.90 -4.30
N PRO A 79 15.75 -9.64 -4.66
CA PRO A 79 16.86 -9.71 -3.72
C PRO A 79 16.71 -8.76 -2.52
N ASP A 80 17.32 -9.13 -1.42
CA ASP A 80 17.34 -8.34 -0.19
C ASP A 80 18.21 -7.07 -0.27
N THR A 81 19.05 -6.97 -1.28
CA THR A 81 19.83 -5.77 -1.61
C THR A 81 18.98 -4.66 -2.26
N THR A 82 17.80 -4.99 -2.80
CA THR A 82 16.90 -4.03 -3.43
C THR A 82 16.24 -3.12 -2.39
N PRO A 83 16.32 -1.80 -2.50
CA PRO A 83 15.60 -0.88 -1.64
C PRO A 83 14.09 -0.94 -1.87
N ALA A 84 13.32 -0.74 -0.79
CA ALA A 84 11.87 -0.71 -0.85
C ALA A 84 11.29 0.40 0.05
N MET A 85 10.20 1.03 -0.39
CA MET A 85 9.57 2.14 0.31
C MET A 85 8.05 2.01 0.30
N ASN A 86 7.42 2.17 1.47
CA ASN A 86 5.98 2.41 1.56
C ASN A 86 5.72 3.91 1.40
N VAL A 87 4.68 4.26 0.64
CA VAL A 87 4.18 5.63 0.54
C VAL A 87 2.74 5.71 1.01
N ASN A 88 2.41 6.76 1.73
CA ASN A 88 1.05 7.06 2.16
C ASN A 88 0.65 8.47 1.73
N ARG A 89 -0.27 8.53 0.79
CA ARG A 89 -0.96 9.73 0.32
C ARG A 89 -2.46 9.45 0.27
N LEU A 90 -2.97 8.72 1.27
CA LEU A 90 -4.34 8.23 1.33
C LEU A 90 -4.76 7.55 0.01
N CYS A 91 -5.94 7.88 -0.54
CA CYS A 91 -6.45 7.29 -1.78
C CYS A 91 -5.51 7.47 -3.01
N GLY A 92 -4.60 8.44 -2.98
CA GLY A 92 -3.60 8.70 -4.01
C GLY A 92 -2.32 7.88 -3.89
N SER A 93 -2.19 6.99 -2.88
CA SER A 93 -0.93 6.29 -2.58
C SER A 93 -0.43 5.41 -3.73
N GLY A 94 -1.33 4.68 -4.40
CA GLY A 94 -0.95 3.84 -5.54
C GLY A 94 -0.40 4.65 -6.71
N ALA A 95 -1.03 5.78 -7.05
CA ALA A 95 -0.52 6.69 -8.07
C ALA A 95 0.81 7.32 -7.64
N GLN A 96 0.95 7.69 -6.35
CA GLN A 96 2.20 8.22 -5.82
C GLN A 96 3.34 7.19 -5.89
N ALA A 97 3.05 5.91 -5.66
CA ALA A 97 4.04 4.84 -5.80
C ALA A 97 4.61 4.80 -7.23
N ILE A 98 3.76 4.92 -8.25
CA ILE A 98 4.19 4.97 -9.66
C ILE A 98 5.07 6.19 -9.91
N VAL A 99 4.65 7.38 -9.44
CA VAL A 99 5.44 8.61 -9.59
C VAL A 99 6.80 8.49 -8.92
N SER A 100 6.84 7.98 -7.68
CA SER A 100 8.09 7.82 -6.93
C SER A 100 9.04 6.81 -7.58
N ALA A 101 8.51 5.70 -8.10
CA ALA A 101 9.30 4.73 -8.86
C ALA A 101 9.85 5.35 -10.17
N ALA A 102 9.02 6.08 -10.93
CA ALA A 102 9.46 6.77 -12.14
C ALA A 102 10.56 7.79 -11.85
N GLN A 103 10.46 8.54 -10.75
CA GLN A 103 11.50 9.47 -10.33
C GLN A 103 12.84 8.76 -10.05
N ALA A 104 12.84 7.60 -9.40
CA ALA A 104 14.05 6.82 -9.17
C ALA A 104 14.68 6.35 -10.50
N LEU A 105 13.86 5.90 -11.46
CA LEU A 105 14.34 5.54 -12.80
C LEU A 105 14.92 6.75 -13.56
N MET A 106 14.25 7.91 -13.50
CA MET A 106 14.73 9.14 -14.15
C MET A 106 16.06 9.65 -13.58
N LEU A 107 16.29 9.43 -12.27
CA LEU A 107 17.56 9.80 -11.61
C LEU A 107 18.68 8.78 -11.84
N GLY A 108 18.37 7.62 -12.43
CA GLY A 108 19.33 6.56 -12.67
C GLY A 108 19.62 5.68 -11.43
N ASP A 109 18.78 5.76 -10.42
CA ASP A 109 18.91 4.92 -9.21
C ASP A 109 18.62 3.44 -9.51
N ALA A 110 17.86 3.16 -10.57
CA ALA A 110 17.48 1.82 -10.99
C ALA A 110 17.10 1.81 -12.47
N ASP A 111 17.23 0.65 -13.13
CA ASP A 111 16.76 0.42 -14.50
C ASP A 111 15.33 -0.15 -14.53
N PHE A 112 14.95 -0.93 -13.53
CA PHE A 112 13.64 -1.51 -13.37
C PHE A 112 13.08 -1.23 -11.97
N ALA A 113 11.81 -0.88 -11.92
CA ALA A 113 11.10 -0.65 -10.67
C ALA A 113 9.77 -1.41 -10.63
N VAL A 114 9.36 -1.81 -9.43
CA VAL A 114 7.99 -2.27 -9.18
C VAL A 114 7.26 -1.19 -8.39
N ALA A 115 6.12 -0.75 -8.91
CA ALA A 115 5.24 0.20 -8.22
C ALA A 115 3.84 -0.38 -8.08
N GLY A 116 3.24 -0.22 -6.93
CA GLY A 116 1.90 -0.75 -6.70
C GLY A 116 1.23 -0.20 -5.44
N GLY A 117 0.23 -0.91 -4.97
CA GLY A 117 -0.44 -0.64 -3.70
C GLY A 117 -1.21 -1.86 -3.24
N ALA A 118 -1.36 -2.00 -1.94
CA ALA A 118 -2.19 -3.03 -1.34
C ALA A 118 -2.85 -2.51 -0.07
N GLU A 119 -4.14 -2.81 0.09
CA GLU A 119 -4.94 -2.38 1.23
C GLU A 119 -5.94 -3.45 1.61
N SER A 120 -6.20 -3.61 2.90
CA SER A 120 -7.27 -4.45 3.40
C SER A 120 -8.06 -3.70 4.48
N MET A 121 -9.10 -3.00 4.07
CA MET A 121 -9.97 -2.24 4.97
C MET A 121 -10.68 -3.14 5.97
N SER A 122 -10.98 -4.39 5.59
CA SER A 122 -11.60 -5.39 6.46
C SER A 122 -10.73 -5.80 7.65
N ARG A 123 -9.41 -5.54 7.58
CA ARG A 123 -8.44 -5.86 8.62
C ARG A 123 -7.98 -4.63 9.40
N ALA A 124 -8.54 -3.46 9.11
CA ALA A 124 -8.16 -2.22 9.79
C ALA A 124 -8.27 -2.37 11.32
N PRO A 125 -7.25 -2.00 12.09
CA PRO A 125 -7.22 -2.21 13.53
C PRO A 125 -8.02 -1.16 14.28
N TYR A 126 -8.33 -1.48 15.52
CA TYR A 126 -8.72 -0.51 16.52
C TYR A 126 -7.51 -0.14 17.40
N ALA A 127 -7.34 1.13 17.72
CA ALA A 127 -6.29 1.61 18.60
C ALA A 127 -6.84 1.98 19.98
N ILE A 128 -6.10 1.60 21.01
CA ILE A 128 -6.36 2.00 22.40
C ILE A 128 -5.12 2.78 22.90
N PRO A 129 -5.04 4.11 22.69
CA PRO A 129 -3.84 4.90 23.01
C PRO A 129 -3.44 4.79 24.49
N ALA A 130 -4.42 4.76 25.40
CA ALA A 130 -4.18 4.65 26.83
C ALA A 130 -3.57 3.32 27.27
N ALA A 131 -3.68 2.25 26.46
CA ALA A 131 -3.22 0.91 26.85
C ALA A 131 -1.71 0.83 27.03
N ARG A 132 -0.91 1.66 26.34
CA ARG A 132 0.57 1.62 26.43
C ARG A 132 1.10 1.85 27.83
N PHE A 133 0.44 2.72 28.61
CA PHE A 133 0.83 3.05 29.98
C PHE A 133 -0.15 2.52 31.02
N GLY A 134 -1.10 1.68 30.59
CA GLY A 134 -2.18 1.12 31.42
C GLY A 134 -3.36 2.06 31.59
N VAL A 135 -4.55 1.49 31.60
CA VAL A 135 -5.78 2.20 31.96
C VAL A 135 -5.96 2.05 33.45
N LYS A 136 -5.65 3.10 34.22
CA LYS A 136 -5.60 3.02 35.68
C LYS A 136 -6.99 3.17 36.33
N MET A 137 -7.87 3.99 35.74
CA MET A 137 -9.21 4.25 36.25
C MET A 137 -10.09 4.85 35.16
N GLY A 138 -11.36 4.44 35.09
CA GLY A 138 -12.32 4.91 34.10
C GLY A 138 -12.26 4.18 32.77
N ASP A 139 -13.05 4.63 31.81
CA ASP A 139 -13.17 4.06 30.48
C ASP A 139 -12.00 4.49 29.57
N ALA A 140 -11.61 3.58 28.65
CA ALA A 140 -10.66 3.90 27.60
C ALA A 140 -11.34 3.76 26.23
N PRO A 141 -11.35 4.81 25.40
CA PRO A 141 -11.93 4.71 24.07
C PRO A 141 -11.10 3.79 23.18
N MET A 142 -11.79 3.00 22.36
CA MET A 142 -11.24 2.21 21.28
C MET A 142 -11.51 2.94 19.96
N LEU A 143 -10.44 3.37 19.28
CA LEU A 143 -10.53 4.19 18.09
C LEU A 143 -10.50 3.30 16.84
N ASP A 144 -11.52 3.38 16.00
CA ASP A 144 -11.55 2.73 14.69
C ASP A 144 -10.59 3.46 13.73
N MET A 145 -9.47 2.81 13.40
CA MET A 145 -8.45 3.39 12.53
C MET A 145 -8.92 3.53 11.09
N MET A 146 -9.85 2.70 10.62
CA MET A 146 -10.44 2.85 9.30
C MET A 146 -11.32 4.10 9.21
N THR A 147 -12.23 4.28 10.16
CA THR A 147 -13.06 5.48 10.24
C THR A 147 -12.19 6.73 10.40
N GLY A 148 -11.12 6.65 11.19
CA GLY A 148 -10.16 7.73 11.36
C GLY A 148 -9.48 8.12 10.04
N ALA A 149 -9.04 7.16 9.23
CA ALA A 149 -8.43 7.43 7.93
C ALA A 149 -9.42 8.03 6.90
N LEU A 150 -10.72 7.75 7.05
CA LEU A 150 -11.78 8.27 6.18
C LEU A 150 -12.39 9.60 6.69
N THR A 151 -11.96 10.09 7.84
CA THR A 151 -12.49 11.32 8.44
C THR A 151 -11.52 12.48 8.23
N CYS A 152 -12.04 13.61 7.77
CA CYS A 152 -11.24 14.82 7.61
C CYS A 152 -10.77 15.35 8.98
N PRO A 153 -9.46 15.49 9.24
CA PRO A 153 -8.95 15.97 10.52
C PRO A 153 -9.30 17.45 10.78
N MET A 154 -9.75 18.18 9.76
CA MET A 154 -10.19 19.59 9.87
C MET A 154 -11.66 19.72 10.27
N GLY A 155 -12.33 18.62 10.65
CA GLY A 155 -13.69 18.66 11.18
C GLY A 155 -14.82 18.81 10.14
N THR A 156 -14.54 18.64 8.85
CA THR A 156 -15.55 18.74 7.78
C THR A 156 -16.34 17.44 7.55
N GLY A 157 -16.22 16.47 8.44
CA GLY A 157 -16.90 15.16 8.35
C GLY A 157 -16.16 14.11 7.55
N PRO A 158 -16.78 12.93 7.31
CA PRO A 158 -16.17 11.85 6.55
C PRO A 158 -15.90 12.25 5.10
N VAL A 159 -14.65 12.18 4.65
CA VAL A 159 -14.24 12.56 3.29
C VAL A 159 -14.83 11.61 2.24
N SER A 160 -15.04 10.34 2.62
CA SER A 160 -15.56 9.31 1.73
C SER A 160 -17.05 9.46 1.39
N TYR A 161 -17.85 10.05 2.28
CA TYR A 161 -19.28 10.24 2.06
C TYR A 161 -19.61 11.25 0.96
N THR A 162 -18.74 12.23 0.72
CA THR A 162 -18.94 13.20 -0.35
C THR A 162 -18.73 12.61 -1.73
N HIS A 163 -17.86 11.58 -1.86
CA HIS A 163 -17.64 10.88 -3.13
C HIS A 163 -18.69 9.80 -3.42
N LEU A 164 -19.21 9.11 -2.41
CA LEU A 164 -20.26 8.09 -2.60
C LEU A 164 -21.60 8.73 -3.05
N ARG A 165 -21.98 9.87 -2.49
CA ARG A 165 -23.21 10.58 -2.89
C ARG A 165 -23.14 11.21 -4.28
N ALA A 166 -21.96 11.48 -4.82
CA ALA A 166 -21.79 12.03 -6.17
C ALA A 166 -21.94 10.97 -7.27
N HIS A 167 -21.92 9.67 -6.94
CA HIS A 167 -22.09 8.56 -7.86
C HIS A 167 -23.47 7.88 -7.77
N GLU A 168 -24.33 8.30 -6.85
CA GLU A 168 -25.70 7.77 -6.68
C GLU A 168 -26.79 8.67 -7.30
N THR A 169 -26.38 9.71 -8.04
CA THR A 169 -27.29 10.56 -8.84
C THR A 169 -26.98 10.40 -10.38
#